data_2e60fb3fc1ee7d84bc759e7619979c0e
#
_entry.id   2e60fb3fc1ee7d84bc759e7619979c0e
#
_cell.length_a   1.000
_cell.length_b   1.000
_cell.length_c   1.000
_cell.angle_alpha   90.00
_cell.angle_beta   90.00
_cell.angle_gamma   90.00
#
_symmetry.space_group_name_H-M   'P 1'
#
loop_
_entity.id
_entity.type
_entity.pdbx_description
1 polymer ?
#
loop_
_entity_poly.entity_id
_entity_poly.type
_entity_poly.pdbx_seq_one_letter_code
_entity_poly.pdbx_strand_id
1 'polypeptide(L)'
;MNTKILIFDFGSQYTQLIARRIRELNIYCEIVPFNATNIDLSIVKGIILAGSPFSVRDENALQFPIQDYMNKFPILGICYGAQYIAQQLGGKVEKSNKREYGRANLDFIDSENDLFKGLKAQSQVWMSHADSVVELPEHAKILANTKDIPIAGYQINDSQVYGIQFHPEVTHSTDGLQ
;
A
#
# COMPACT_ATOMS: atom_id res chain seq x y z
N MET A 1 -10.01 -10.05 -22.47
CA MET A 1 -8.79 -9.21 -22.38
C MET A 1 -8.10 -9.58 -21.08
N ASN A 2 -6.84 -10.00 -21.14
CA ASN A 2 -6.12 -10.35 -19.89
C ASN A 2 -5.66 -9.06 -19.21
N THR A 3 -6.37 -8.64 -18.17
CA THR A 3 -5.94 -7.56 -17.31
C THR A 3 -4.83 -8.08 -16.40
N LYS A 4 -3.70 -7.39 -16.32
CA LYS A 4 -2.58 -7.73 -15.44
C LYS A 4 -2.44 -6.70 -14.31
N ILE A 5 -2.37 -7.19 -13.08
CA ILE A 5 -1.87 -6.41 -11.95
C ILE A 5 -0.39 -6.75 -11.77
N LEU A 6 0.44 -5.72 -11.72
CA LEU A 6 1.87 -5.87 -11.49
C LEU A 6 2.18 -5.62 -10.02
N ILE A 7 2.89 -6.55 -9.39
CA ILE A 7 3.26 -6.46 -7.98
C ILE A 7 4.77 -6.32 -7.90
N PHE A 8 5.26 -5.18 -7.42
CA PHE A 8 6.67 -4.98 -7.15
C PHE A 8 7.01 -5.49 -5.75
N ASP A 9 7.94 -6.45 -5.70
CA ASP A 9 8.40 -7.11 -4.48
C ASP A 9 9.63 -6.40 -3.92
N PHE A 10 9.48 -5.86 -2.72
CA PHE A 10 10.55 -5.24 -1.93
C PHE A 10 11.10 -6.19 -0.83
N GLY A 11 10.85 -7.49 -0.96
CA GLY A 11 11.33 -8.52 -0.05
C GLY A 11 10.38 -8.86 1.09
N SER A 12 9.10 -8.50 0.99
CA SER A 12 8.11 -8.84 2.00
C SER A 12 7.79 -10.33 2.02
N GLN A 13 7.67 -10.90 3.22
CA GLN A 13 7.12 -12.24 3.41
C GLN A 13 5.65 -12.36 2.97
N TYR A 14 4.93 -11.26 2.78
CA TYR A 14 3.51 -11.22 2.41
C TYR A 14 3.26 -11.01 0.91
N THR A 15 4.28 -10.78 0.08
CA THR A 15 4.11 -10.51 -1.37
C THR A 15 3.34 -11.63 -2.07
N GLN A 16 3.61 -12.89 -1.73
CA GLN A 16 2.90 -14.04 -2.29
C GLN A 16 1.42 -14.09 -1.87
N LEU A 17 1.10 -13.61 -0.66
CA LEU A 17 -0.30 -13.51 -0.22
C LEU A 17 -1.06 -12.45 -1.00
N ILE A 18 -0.44 -11.31 -1.31
CA ILE A 18 -1.04 -10.27 -2.18
C ILE A 18 -1.42 -10.91 -3.53
N ALA A 19 -0.47 -11.59 -4.18
CA ALA A 19 -0.72 -12.25 -5.45
C ALA A 19 -1.83 -13.32 -5.36
N ARG A 20 -1.85 -14.08 -4.27
CA ARG A 20 -2.90 -15.07 -4.02
C ARG A 20 -4.27 -14.42 -3.95
N ARG A 21 -4.43 -13.31 -3.19
CA ARG A 21 -5.71 -12.60 -3.06
C ARG A 21 -6.23 -12.08 -4.41
N ILE A 22 -5.34 -11.53 -5.23
CA ILE A 22 -5.70 -11.05 -6.57
C ILE A 22 -6.17 -12.21 -7.45
N ARG A 23 -5.50 -13.35 -7.39
CA ARG A 23 -5.87 -14.55 -8.16
C ARG A 23 -7.19 -15.17 -7.68
N GLU A 24 -7.49 -15.12 -6.39
CA GLU A 24 -8.79 -15.53 -5.84
C GLU A 24 -9.95 -14.70 -6.42
N LEU A 25 -9.68 -13.47 -6.89
CA LEU A 25 -10.63 -12.62 -7.62
C LEU A 25 -10.66 -12.90 -9.15
N ASN A 26 -10.00 -13.95 -9.62
CA ASN A 26 -9.85 -14.30 -11.03
C ASN A 26 -9.12 -13.21 -11.86
N ILE A 27 -8.24 -12.43 -11.24
CA ILE A 27 -7.43 -11.41 -11.89
C ILE A 27 -6.00 -11.97 -12.04
N TYR A 28 -5.45 -11.87 -13.24
CA TYR A 28 -4.05 -12.23 -13.48
C TYR A 28 -3.12 -11.21 -12.84
N CYS A 29 -2.10 -11.69 -12.13
CA CYS A 29 -1.05 -10.85 -11.56
C CYS A 29 0.32 -11.49 -11.71
N GLU A 30 1.32 -10.64 -11.75
CA GLU A 30 2.73 -11.01 -11.85
C GLU A 30 3.52 -10.31 -10.75
N ILE A 31 4.40 -11.06 -10.08
CA ILE A 31 5.34 -10.53 -9.10
C ILE A 31 6.66 -10.32 -9.81
N VAL A 32 7.22 -9.12 -9.67
CA VAL A 32 8.54 -8.77 -10.19
C VAL A 32 9.38 -8.11 -9.09
N PRO A 33 10.70 -8.27 -9.09
CA PRO A 33 11.55 -7.53 -8.16
C PRO A 33 11.38 -6.01 -8.34
N PHE A 34 11.52 -5.25 -7.27
CA PHE A 34 11.35 -3.78 -7.30
C PHE A 34 12.29 -3.08 -8.30
N ASN A 35 13.42 -3.68 -8.61
CA ASN A 35 14.45 -3.19 -9.54
C ASN A 35 14.40 -3.86 -10.92
N ALA A 36 13.32 -4.57 -11.24
CA ALA A 36 13.16 -5.21 -12.54
C ALA A 36 13.16 -4.17 -13.67
N THR A 37 13.86 -4.49 -14.74
CA THR A 37 13.92 -3.70 -15.98
C THR A 37 13.24 -4.47 -17.12
N ASN A 38 12.86 -3.77 -18.19
CA ASN A 38 12.25 -4.38 -19.39
C ASN A 38 10.94 -5.14 -19.14
N ILE A 39 10.08 -4.56 -18.28
CA ILE A 39 8.76 -5.12 -17.99
C ILE A 39 7.80 -4.76 -19.11
N ASP A 40 7.07 -5.77 -19.61
CA ASP A 40 5.96 -5.52 -20.53
C ASP A 40 4.76 -4.92 -19.79
N LEU A 41 4.51 -3.64 -20.06
CA LEU A 41 3.43 -2.86 -19.47
C LEU A 41 2.15 -2.82 -20.32
N SER A 42 2.14 -3.45 -21.50
CA SER A 42 1.06 -3.30 -22.49
C SER A 42 -0.33 -3.73 -22.00
N ILE A 43 -0.38 -4.70 -21.09
CA ILE A 43 -1.63 -5.23 -20.51
C ILE A 43 -1.79 -4.89 -19.01
N VAL A 44 -0.87 -4.13 -18.44
CA VAL A 44 -0.93 -3.69 -17.02
C VAL A 44 -2.08 -2.70 -16.84
N LYS A 45 -2.89 -2.91 -15.81
CA LYS A 45 -4.02 -2.05 -15.44
C LYS A 45 -3.92 -1.48 -14.04
N GLY A 46 -2.98 -1.96 -13.24
CA GLY A 46 -2.71 -1.45 -11.91
C GLY A 46 -1.42 -2.01 -11.36
N ILE A 47 -0.86 -1.31 -10.40
CA ILE A 47 0.42 -1.62 -9.77
C ILE A 47 0.23 -1.71 -8.26
N ILE A 48 0.86 -2.69 -7.64
CA ILE A 48 0.97 -2.78 -6.18
C ILE A 48 2.45 -2.72 -5.80
N LEU A 49 2.76 -1.82 -4.87
CA LEU A 49 4.05 -1.78 -4.20
C LEU A 49 3.90 -2.54 -2.88
N ALA A 50 4.55 -3.68 -2.77
CA ALA A 50 4.45 -4.55 -1.60
C ALA A 50 5.18 -3.98 -0.37
N GLY A 51 5.12 -4.67 0.74
CA GLY A 51 5.89 -4.39 1.94
C GLY A 51 7.37 -4.72 1.80
N SER A 52 8.15 -4.40 2.84
CA SER A 52 9.57 -4.70 2.94
C SER A 52 9.97 -4.90 4.40
N PRO A 53 11.00 -5.72 4.70
CA PRO A 53 11.60 -5.76 6.02
C PRO A 53 12.52 -4.56 6.31
N PHE A 54 12.84 -3.74 5.29
CA PHE A 54 13.70 -2.57 5.41
C PHE A 54 12.89 -1.32 5.78
N SER A 55 13.60 -0.24 6.16
CA SER A 55 13.01 1.08 6.37
C SER A 55 13.25 1.98 5.17
N VAL A 56 12.25 2.78 4.81
CA VAL A 56 12.42 3.84 3.79
C VAL A 56 13.37 4.95 4.27
N ARG A 57 13.67 4.98 5.58
CA ARG A 57 14.55 5.96 6.24
C ARG A 57 16.02 5.53 6.25
N ASP A 58 16.31 4.31 5.84
CA ASP A 58 17.68 3.80 5.78
C ASP A 58 18.49 4.57 4.73
N GLU A 59 19.77 4.80 4.99
CA GLU A 59 20.67 5.49 4.04
C GLU A 59 20.73 4.79 2.68
N ASN A 60 20.59 3.46 2.69
CA ASN A 60 20.54 2.62 1.50
C ASN A 60 19.12 2.12 1.20
N ALA A 61 18.08 2.94 1.47
CA ALA A 61 16.70 2.59 1.17
C ALA A 61 16.54 2.17 -0.30
N LEU A 62 15.69 1.17 -0.54
CA LEU A 62 15.43 0.65 -1.87
C LEU A 62 14.89 1.77 -2.78
N GLN A 63 15.49 1.93 -3.97
CA GLN A 63 15.10 2.97 -4.91
C GLN A 63 14.15 2.38 -5.97
N PHE A 64 13.00 3.01 -6.15
CA PHE A 64 11.99 2.63 -7.14
C PHE A 64 11.54 3.87 -7.91
N PRO A 65 11.50 3.84 -9.26
CA PRO A 65 11.18 5.00 -10.07
C PRO A 65 9.66 5.25 -10.15
N ILE A 66 9.03 5.58 -9.02
CA ILE A 66 7.58 5.74 -8.91
C ILE A 66 7.02 6.76 -9.92
N GLN A 67 7.78 7.81 -10.23
CA GLN A 67 7.39 8.86 -11.17
C GLN A 67 7.10 8.31 -12.58
N ASP A 68 7.76 7.21 -12.97
CA ASP A 68 7.57 6.58 -14.27
C ASP A 68 6.21 5.88 -14.41
N TYR A 69 5.55 5.60 -13.29
CA TYR A 69 4.32 4.80 -13.22
C TYR A 69 3.09 5.59 -12.76
N MET A 70 3.25 6.56 -11.84
CA MET A 70 2.13 7.18 -11.13
C MET A 70 1.16 7.95 -12.03
N ASN A 71 1.61 8.45 -13.18
CA ASN A 71 0.75 9.14 -14.16
C ASN A 71 0.15 8.20 -15.21
N LYS A 72 0.47 6.91 -15.16
CA LYS A 72 0.07 5.93 -16.18
C LYS A 72 -0.84 4.84 -15.63
N PHE A 73 -0.72 4.54 -14.34
CA PHE A 73 -1.42 3.42 -13.70
C PHE A 73 -1.96 3.81 -12.34
N PRO A 74 -3.10 3.22 -11.93
CA PRO A 74 -3.48 3.16 -10.53
C PRO A 74 -2.41 2.43 -9.73
N ILE A 75 -2.04 2.98 -8.56
CA ILE A 75 -1.00 2.42 -7.70
C ILE A 75 -1.53 2.26 -6.28
N LEU A 76 -1.32 1.11 -5.68
CA LEU A 76 -1.55 0.84 -4.27
C LEU A 76 -0.24 0.49 -3.57
N GLY A 77 0.20 1.31 -2.65
CA GLY A 77 1.28 0.99 -1.72
C GLY A 77 0.76 0.29 -0.48
N ILE A 78 1.36 -0.83 -0.08
CA ILE A 78 1.03 -1.59 1.12
C ILE A 78 2.22 -1.53 2.08
N CYS A 79 2.00 -1.07 3.31
CA CYS A 79 3.00 -0.98 4.37
C CYS A 79 4.24 -0.18 3.92
N TYR A 80 5.37 -0.82 3.65
CA TYR A 80 6.56 -0.16 3.09
C TYR A 80 6.25 0.60 1.80
N GLY A 81 5.45 0.01 0.88
CA GLY A 81 5.06 0.69 -0.36
C GLY A 81 4.31 1.99 -0.12
N ALA A 82 3.44 2.04 0.90
CA ALA A 82 2.77 3.28 1.30
C ALA A 82 3.75 4.30 1.89
N GLN A 83 4.65 3.88 2.75
CA GLN A 83 5.68 4.75 3.32
C GLN A 83 6.60 5.31 2.23
N TYR A 84 6.99 4.46 1.27
CA TYR A 84 7.80 4.84 0.13
C TYR A 84 7.13 5.93 -0.72
N ILE A 85 5.85 5.73 -1.09
CA ILE A 85 5.06 6.72 -1.84
C ILE A 85 5.03 8.06 -1.10
N ALA A 86 4.67 8.04 0.18
CA ALA A 86 4.58 9.26 0.98
C ALA A 86 5.91 10.01 1.01
N GLN A 87 7.02 9.32 1.28
CA GLN A 87 8.36 9.93 1.37
C GLN A 87 8.84 10.48 0.03
N GLN A 88 8.64 9.75 -1.06
CA GLN A 88 9.09 10.18 -2.41
C GLN A 88 8.32 11.39 -2.93
N LEU A 89 7.12 11.63 -2.42
CA LEU A 89 6.27 12.77 -2.81
C LEU A 89 6.33 13.93 -1.81
N GLY A 90 7.27 13.91 -0.86
CA GLY A 90 7.51 15.03 0.05
C GLY A 90 6.82 14.91 1.41
N GLY A 91 6.19 13.79 1.70
CA GLY A 91 5.70 13.46 3.04
C GLY A 91 6.83 13.00 3.97
N LYS A 92 6.49 12.70 5.20
CA LYS A 92 7.45 12.32 6.24
C LYS A 92 7.10 10.98 6.86
N VAL A 93 8.13 10.12 6.98
CA VAL A 93 8.05 8.82 7.66
C VAL A 93 8.98 8.85 8.87
N GLU A 94 8.47 8.46 10.01
CA GLU A 94 9.24 8.38 11.25
C GLU A 94 9.11 7.01 11.89
N LYS A 95 10.06 6.70 12.77
CA LYS A 95 9.97 5.50 13.60
C LYS A 95 8.76 5.64 14.52
N SER A 96 7.88 4.68 14.50
CA SER A 96 6.75 4.66 15.41
C SER A 96 7.23 4.50 16.86
N ASN A 97 6.67 5.31 17.76
CA ASN A 97 6.93 5.19 19.20
C ASN A 97 6.36 3.89 19.78
N LYS A 98 5.34 3.34 19.13
CA LYS A 98 4.77 2.03 19.41
C LYS A 98 5.01 1.15 18.19
N ARG A 99 5.73 0.05 18.36
CA ARG A 99 5.81 -0.99 17.33
C ARG A 99 4.43 -1.60 17.19
N GLU A 100 3.79 -1.37 16.04
CA GLU A 100 2.47 -1.91 15.79
C GLU A 100 2.57 -3.24 15.05
N TYR A 101 2.36 -4.29 15.82
CA TYR A 101 2.26 -5.65 15.33
C TYR A 101 0.97 -6.26 15.87
N GLY A 102 0.07 -6.67 14.97
CA GLY A 102 -1.16 -7.34 15.36
C GLY A 102 -2.41 -6.66 14.82
N ARG A 103 -3.50 -6.90 15.52
CA ARG A 103 -4.83 -6.43 15.14
C ARG A 103 -5.05 -4.99 15.57
N ALA A 104 -5.59 -4.19 14.65
CA ALA A 104 -6.11 -2.85 14.92
C ALA A 104 -7.48 -2.69 14.27
N ASN A 105 -8.29 -1.76 14.74
CA ASN A 105 -9.56 -1.43 14.11
C ASN A 105 -9.44 -0.07 13.43
N LEU A 106 -10.04 0.07 12.25
CA LEU A 106 -10.13 1.35 11.57
C LEU A 106 -11.23 2.20 12.23
N ASP A 107 -10.85 3.29 12.89
CA ASP A 107 -11.78 4.19 13.57
C ASP A 107 -12.49 5.11 12.58
N PHE A 108 -11.75 5.64 11.62
CA PHE A 108 -12.27 6.42 10.51
C PHE A 108 -11.98 5.74 9.19
N ILE A 109 -12.96 5.78 8.28
CA ILE A 109 -12.88 5.33 6.88
C ILE A 109 -13.64 6.33 6.03
N ASP A 110 -13.00 6.85 4.97
CA ASP A 110 -13.69 7.58 3.91
C ASP A 110 -14.42 6.58 2.99
N SER A 111 -15.65 6.25 3.36
CA SER A 111 -16.49 5.26 2.65
C SER A 111 -16.95 5.71 1.26
N GLU A 112 -16.81 6.98 0.92
CA GLU A 112 -17.12 7.50 -0.42
C GLU A 112 -15.95 7.29 -1.39
N ASN A 113 -14.76 7.00 -0.87
CA ASN A 113 -13.59 6.71 -1.69
C ASN A 113 -13.63 5.30 -2.27
N ASP A 114 -13.28 5.16 -3.54
CA ASP A 114 -13.35 3.88 -4.27
C ASP A 114 -12.55 2.74 -3.60
N LEU A 115 -11.42 3.04 -2.95
CA LEU A 115 -10.62 2.04 -2.25
C LEU A 115 -11.30 1.48 -1.00
N PHE A 116 -12.10 2.30 -0.30
CA PHE A 116 -12.73 1.94 0.98
C PHE A 116 -14.24 1.73 0.87
N LYS A 117 -14.79 1.87 -0.33
CA LYS A 117 -16.22 1.71 -0.58
C LYS A 117 -16.72 0.33 -0.16
N GLY A 118 -17.76 0.33 0.66
CA GLY A 118 -18.37 -0.91 1.16
C GLY A 118 -17.73 -1.47 2.43
N LEU A 119 -16.58 -0.95 2.87
CA LEU A 119 -16.01 -1.33 4.16
C LEU A 119 -16.83 -0.76 5.31
N LYS A 120 -16.88 -1.50 6.41
CA LYS A 120 -17.57 -1.08 7.63
C LYS A 120 -16.63 -0.32 8.55
N ALA A 121 -17.16 0.67 9.25
CA ALA A 121 -16.47 1.25 10.41
C ALA A 121 -16.07 0.14 11.39
N GLN A 122 -14.92 0.30 12.05
CA GLN A 122 -14.34 -0.69 12.96
C GLN A 122 -13.88 -1.99 12.27
N SER A 123 -13.72 -2.01 10.94
CA SER A 123 -13.09 -3.12 10.23
C SER A 123 -11.73 -3.43 10.83
N GLN A 124 -11.52 -4.71 11.18
CA GLN A 124 -10.25 -5.16 11.73
C GLN A 124 -9.21 -5.31 10.63
N VAL A 125 -8.02 -4.74 10.86
CA VAL A 125 -6.88 -4.81 9.96
C VAL A 125 -5.65 -5.37 10.69
N TRP A 126 -4.69 -5.88 9.91
CA TRP A 126 -3.42 -6.38 10.44
C TRP A 126 -2.31 -5.36 10.23
N MET A 127 -1.69 -4.94 11.33
CA MET A 127 -0.52 -4.06 11.34
C MET A 127 0.76 -4.89 11.50
N SER A 128 1.81 -4.51 10.79
CA SER A 128 3.13 -5.16 10.88
C SER A 128 4.22 -4.18 10.44
N HIS A 129 4.44 -3.13 11.23
CA HIS A 129 5.40 -2.07 10.89
C HIS A 129 6.08 -1.45 12.11
N ALA A 130 7.29 -0.94 11.87
CA ALA A 130 8.08 -0.20 12.86
C ALA A 130 8.12 1.31 12.57
N ASP A 131 7.87 1.69 11.32
CA ASP A 131 7.84 3.07 10.85
C ASP A 131 6.41 3.44 10.43
N SER A 132 6.06 4.72 10.53
CA SER A 132 4.73 5.23 10.16
C SER A 132 4.85 6.53 9.38
N VAL A 133 3.90 6.75 8.46
CA VAL A 133 3.72 8.05 7.83
C VAL A 133 3.15 9.00 8.88
N VAL A 134 3.87 10.08 9.19
CA VAL A 134 3.48 11.10 10.16
C VAL A 134 3.03 12.40 9.53
N GLU A 135 3.45 12.66 8.29
CA GLU A 135 3.04 13.80 7.49
C GLU A 135 2.82 13.36 6.05
N LEU A 136 1.66 13.71 5.49
CA LEU A 136 1.35 13.43 4.10
C LEU A 136 2.01 14.45 3.17
N PRO A 137 2.27 14.05 1.91
CA PRO A 137 2.62 14.99 0.86
C PRO A 137 1.58 16.10 0.71
N GLU A 138 2.00 17.25 0.21
CA GLU A 138 1.07 18.27 -0.26
C GLU A 138 0.07 17.67 -1.26
N HIS A 139 -1.18 18.07 -1.20
CA HIS A 139 -2.24 17.51 -2.05
C HIS A 139 -2.55 16.02 -1.81
N ALA A 140 -2.39 15.52 -0.60
CA ALA A 140 -2.88 14.20 -0.21
C ALA A 140 -3.99 14.30 0.84
N LYS A 141 -4.88 13.31 0.87
CA LYS A 141 -5.95 13.22 1.86
C LYS A 141 -5.89 11.91 2.64
N ILE A 142 -6.25 11.98 3.92
CA ILE A 142 -6.40 10.79 4.77
C ILE A 142 -7.70 10.09 4.38
N LEU A 143 -7.63 8.78 4.16
CA LEU A 143 -8.78 7.92 3.88
C LEU A 143 -9.16 7.03 5.06
N ALA A 144 -8.20 6.70 5.92
CA ALA A 144 -8.44 5.87 7.10
C ALA A 144 -7.45 6.18 8.21
N ASN A 145 -7.89 5.98 9.44
CA ASN A 145 -7.01 5.99 10.62
C ASN A 145 -7.38 4.86 11.58
N THR A 146 -6.52 4.64 12.57
CA THR A 146 -6.81 3.84 13.76
C THR A 146 -6.63 4.71 14.99
N LYS A 147 -6.96 4.17 16.17
CA LYS A 147 -6.74 4.88 17.44
C LYS A 147 -5.28 5.34 17.63
N ASP A 148 -4.34 4.54 17.18
CA ASP A 148 -2.90 4.77 17.41
C ASP A 148 -2.17 5.29 16.16
N ILE A 149 -2.72 5.10 14.94
CA ILE A 149 -2.14 5.53 13.66
C ILE A 149 -3.05 6.54 12.96
N PRO A 150 -2.67 7.83 12.99
CA PRO A 150 -3.47 8.90 12.36
C PRO A 150 -3.59 8.77 10.83
N ILE A 151 -2.60 8.16 10.17
CA ILE A 151 -2.56 7.97 8.73
C ILE A 151 -2.41 6.47 8.44
N ALA A 152 -3.53 5.73 8.52
CA ALA A 152 -3.59 4.31 8.18
C ALA A 152 -3.92 4.06 6.70
N GLY A 153 -4.54 5.03 6.04
CA GLY A 153 -4.79 5.02 4.61
C GLY A 153 -4.87 6.43 4.05
N TYR A 154 -4.38 6.62 2.83
CA TYR A 154 -4.38 7.94 2.16
C TYR A 154 -4.45 7.81 0.65
N GLN A 155 -4.79 8.91 -0.01
CA GLN A 155 -4.76 9.09 -1.47
C GLN A 155 -3.99 10.36 -1.80
N ILE A 156 -3.17 10.30 -2.85
CA ILE A 156 -2.64 11.51 -3.50
C ILE A 156 -3.77 12.12 -4.32
N ASN A 157 -4.14 13.37 -4.04
CA ASN A 157 -5.26 14.05 -4.68
C ASN A 157 -5.08 14.09 -6.21
N ASP A 158 -6.22 14.09 -6.91
CA ASP A 158 -6.29 14.13 -8.37
C ASP A 158 -5.53 12.99 -9.07
N SER A 159 -5.21 11.93 -8.34
CA SER A 159 -4.54 10.75 -8.86
C SER A 159 -5.17 9.45 -8.36
N GLN A 160 -4.83 8.34 -9.00
CA GLN A 160 -5.19 6.99 -8.54
C GLN A 160 -4.01 6.34 -7.78
N VAL A 161 -3.34 7.13 -6.93
CA VAL A 161 -2.22 6.64 -6.10
C VAL A 161 -2.66 6.62 -4.64
N TYR A 162 -2.62 5.44 -4.06
CA TYR A 162 -3.09 5.14 -2.72
C TYR A 162 -1.99 4.52 -1.87
N GLY A 163 -2.06 4.74 -0.58
CA GLY A 163 -1.23 4.06 0.40
C GLY A 163 -2.05 3.55 1.57
N ILE A 164 -1.79 2.33 2.01
CA ILE A 164 -2.33 1.75 3.24
C ILE A 164 -1.21 1.19 4.10
N GLN A 165 -1.25 1.49 5.40
CA GLN A 165 -0.23 1.05 6.34
C GLN A 165 -0.40 -0.42 6.76
N PHE A 166 -1.62 -0.92 6.71
CA PHE A 166 -2.00 -2.27 7.10
C PHE A 166 -1.91 -3.26 5.94
N HIS A 167 -2.00 -4.55 6.28
CA HIS A 167 -1.94 -5.67 5.36
C HIS A 167 -3.32 -6.28 5.09
N PRO A 168 -4.02 -5.89 4.02
CA PRO A 168 -5.35 -6.45 3.69
C PRO A 168 -5.26 -7.91 3.25
N GLU A 169 -4.10 -8.36 2.76
CA GLU A 169 -3.87 -9.69 2.23
C GLU A 169 -3.85 -10.79 3.27
N VAL A 170 -3.58 -10.46 4.54
CA VAL A 170 -3.53 -11.46 5.62
C VAL A 170 -4.93 -11.78 6.15
N THR A 171 -5.14 -13.00 6.63
CA THR A 171 -6.44 -13.52 7.09
C THR A 171 -7.02 -12.79 8.30
N HIS A 172 -6.19 -12.05 9.03
CA HIS A 172 -6.60 -11.25 10.18
C HIS A 172 -7.23 -9.89 9.82
N SER A 173 -7.15 -9.49 8.55
CA SER A 173 -7.88 -8.34 8.00
C SER A 173 -9.26 -8.83 7.54
N THR A 174 -10.32 -8.49 8.28
CA THR A 174 -11.66 -9.10 8.10
C THR A 174 -12.27 -8.81 6.73
N ASP A 175 -12.10 -7.59 6.24
CA ASP A 175 -12.66 -7.13 4.96
C ASP A 175 -11.58 -7.03 3.86
N GLY A 176 -10.46 -7.73 4.04
CA GLY A 176 -9.31 -7.63 3.14
C GLY A 176 -9.56 -8.15 1.72
N LEU A 177 -10.65 -8.88 1.47
CA LEU A 177 -11.06 -9.34 0.13
C LEU A 177 -11.96 -8.34 -0.62
N GLN A 178 -12.53 -7.35 0.07
CA GLN A 178 -13.30 -6.27 -0.54
C GLN A 178 -12.39 -5.23 -1.17
#